data_ae0a9b496132c70438771b737714dbc9
#
_entry.id   ae0a9b496132c70438771b737714dbc9
#
_cell.length_a   1.000
_cell.length_b   1.000
_cell.length_c   1.000
_cell.angle_alpha   90.00
_cell.angle_beta   90.00
_cell.angle_gamma   90.00
#
_symmetry.space_group_name_H-M   'P 1'
#
loop_
_entity.id
_entity.type
_entity.pdbx_description
1 polymer ?
#
loop_
_entity_poly.entity_id
_entity_poly.type
_entity_poly.pdbx_seq_one_letter_code
_entity_poly.pdbx_strand_id
1 'polypeptide(L)'
;MKLFIINPGSTSTKVALFDDDEEIWSETQRYDTDVISKFKSIGSQEEFRFNEICKILKEKGVSPQEFDAIVGRGGLLRPIKGGTYEINRKMIEELLSSQFGSHASNLGAPLAARFAEAGGGKARSFIVDPVVVDELVDEARISGLPEIERRSIFHALNQKAVARRGAAKMGKTVQDCNFIVAHMGGGVSVGAHEKGRVIDVSNGLDGEGPMSPERSGALPAGKLLSLCFSGKYTRQEIESKLVGNGGLVAHLGTNDLIEVEKRITNGDSRALLIFKALCYQVEKEI
;
A
#
# COMPACT_ATOMS: atom_id res chain seq x y z
N MET A 1 11.09 -11.97 -21.14
CA MET A 1 10.93 -12.71 -19.85
C MET A 1 9.50 -12.54 -19.37
N LYS A 2 8.77 -13.67 -19.22
CA LYS A 2 7.37 -13.63 -18.79
C LYS A 2 7.26 -13.45 -17.27
N LEU A 3 6.75 -12.32 -16.84
CA LEU A 3 6.55 -11.95 -15.44
C LEU A 3 5.06 -11.96 -15.09
N PHE A 4 4.69 -12.74 -14.09
CA PHE A 4 3.32 -12.72 -13.57
C PHE A 4 3.25 -11.93 -12.27
N ILE A 5 2.40 -10.89 -12.24
CA ILE A 5 2.31 -9.93 -11.13
C ILE A 5 0.99 -10.14 -10.39
N ILE A 6 1.05 -10.16 -9.06
CA ILE A 6 -0.12 -10.38 -8.18
C ILE A 6 -0.20 -9.24 -7.14
N ASN A 7 -1.27 -8.45 -7.19
CA ASN A 7 -1.51 -7.33 -6.30
C ASN A 7 -2.87 -7.46 -5.58
N PRO A 8 -2.92 -8.12 -4.42
CA PRO A 8 -4.11 -8.23 -3.62
C PRO A 8 -4.49 -6.90 -2.96
N GLY A 9 -5.73 -6.47 -3.16
CA GLY A 9 -6.40 -5.39 -2.44
C GLY A 9 -7.49 -5.91 -1.51
N SER A 10 -8.13 -5.05 -0.73
CA SER A 10 -9.14 -5.44 0.27
C SER A 10 -10.29 -6.23 -0.36
N THR A 11 -10.91 -5.69 -1.42
CA THR A 11 -12.05 -6.27 -2.12
C THR A 11 -11.74 -6.66 -3.57
N SER A 12 -10.45 -6.79 -3.92
CA SER A 12 -10.06 -7.15 -5.28
C SER A 12 -8.68 -7.79 -5.30
N THR A 13 -8.35 -8.44 -6.43
CA THR A 13 -6.98 -8.80 -6.75
C THR A 13 -6.71 -8.38 -8.19
N LYS A 14 -5.72 -7.51 -8.41
CA LYS A 14 -5.23 -7.22 -9.74
C LYS A 14 -4.09 -8.18 -10.08
N VAL A 15 -4.15 -8.78 -11.26
CA VAL A 15 -3.07 -9.59 -11.83
C VAL A 15 -2.66 -9.02 -13.17
N ALA A 16 -1.42 -9.23 -13.56
CA ALA A 16 -0.93 -8.80 -14.86
C ALA A 16 0.17 -9.75 -15.38
N LEU A 17 0.23 -9.91 -16.69
CA LEU A 17 1.31 -10.59 -17.39
C LEU A 17 2.13 -9.55 -18.13
N PHE A 18 3.44 -9.61 -17.96
CA PHE A 18 4.41 -8.80 -18.69
C PHE A 18 5.34 -9.67 -19.52
N ASP A 19 5.81 -9.16 -20.64
CA ASP A 19 7.02 -9.63 -21.32
C ASP A 19 8.09 -8.54 -21.18
N ASP A 20 9.11 -8.81 -20.36
CA ASP A 20 10.05 -7.80 -19.87
C ASP A 20 9.32 -6.57 -19.28
N ASP A 21 9.40 -5.41 -19.92
CA ASP A 21 8.78 -4.16 -19.49
C ASP A 21 7.41 -3.88 -20.13
N GLU A 22 6.93 -4.74 -21.04
CA GLU A 22 5.68 -4.58 -21.76
C GLU A 22 4.53 -5.31 -21.08
N GLU A 23 3.48 -4.58 -20.71
CA GLU A 23 2.24 -5.18 -20.18
C GLU A 23 1.47 -5.87 -21.33
N ILE A 24 1.45 -7.21 -21.33
CA ILE A 24 0.67 -8.00 -22.27
C ILE A 24 -0.82 -7.89 -21.98
N TRP A 25 -1.19 -8.05 -20.71
CA TRP A 25 -2.56 -7.86 -20.21
C TRP A 25 -2.57 -7.63 -18.70
N SER A 26 -3.59 -6.97 -18.22
CA SER A 26 -3.94 -6.92 -16.80
C SER A 26 -5.43 -7.13 -16.58
N GLU A 27 -5.77 -7.72 -15.43
CA GLU A 27 -7.14 -8.03 -15.03
C GLU A 27 -7.34 -7.70 -13.57
N THR A 28 -8.51 -7.18 -13.21
CA THR A 28 -8.86 -6.90 -11.82
C THR A 28 -10.10 -7.70 -11.44
N GLN A 29 -9.88 -8.77 -10.69
CA GLN A 29 -10.96 -9.52 -10.08
C GLN A 29 -11.50 -8.77 -8.87
N ARG A 30 -12.76 -8.39 -8.90
CA ARG A 30 -13.48 -7.78 -7.77
C ARG A 30 -14.25 -8.85 -7.03
N TYR A 31 -14.29 -8.73 -5.72
CA TYR A 31 -15.01 -9.64 -4.84
C TYR A 31 -16.14 -8.91 -4.14
N ASP A 32 -17.27 -9.60 -3.99
CA ASP A 32 -18.37 -9.10 -3.18
C ASP A 32 -17.92 -8.96 -1.71
N THR A 33 -18.24 -7.84 -1.09
CA THR A 33 -17.93 -7.56 0.31
C THR A 33 -18.51 -8.64 1.22
N ASP A 34 -19.71 -9.15 0.91
CA ASP A 34 -20.37 -10.22 1.67
C ASP A 34 -19.62 -11.56 1.57
N VAL A 35 -18.88 -11.80 0.49
CA VAL A 35 -18.02 -12.98 0.35
C VAL A 35 -16.75 -12.80 1.20
N ILE A 36 -16.10 -11.65 1.09
CA ILE A 36 -14.87 -11.36 1.82
C ILE A 36 -15.09 -11.33 3.34
N SER A 37 -16.21 -10.79 3.80
CA SER A 37 -16.55 -10.69 5.23
C SER A 37 -16.72 -12.05 5.94
N LYS A 38 -16.94 -13.14 5.19
CA LYS A 38 -17.05 -14.50 5.74
C LYS A 38 -15.71 -15.09 6.20
N PHE A 39 -14.60 -14.54 5.73
CA PHE A 39 -13.28 -15.02 6.12
C PHE A 39 -12.84 -14.47 7.47
N LYS A 40 -12.39 -15.35 8.37
CA LYS A 40 -11.98 -15.00 9.74
C LYS A 40 -10.69 -14.17 9.81
N SER A 41 -9.83 -14.28 8.79
CA SER A 41 -8.55 -13.58 8.70
C SER A 41 -8.16 -13.35 7.24
N ILE A 42 -7.20 -12.45 7.01
CA ILE A 42 -6.62 -12.27 5.68
C ILE A 42 -6.00 -13.58 5.16
N GLY A 43 -5.24 -14.28 5.98
CA GLY A 43 -4.60 -15.55 5.59
C GLY A 43 -5.61 -16.60 5.11
N SER A 44 -6.82 -16.64 5.69
CA SER A 44 -7.86 -17.60 5.28
C SER A 44 -8.47 -17.33 3.90
N GLN A 45 -8.16 -16.20 3.26
CA GLN A 45 -8.58 -15.87 1.89
C GLN A 45 -7.64 -16.42 0.81
N GLU A 46 -6.48 -16.98 1.17
CA GLU A 46 -5.44 -17.40 0.22
C GLU A 46 -5.99 -18.40 -0.83
N GLU A 47 -6.60 -19.49 -0.37
CA GLU A 47 -7.17 -20.53 -1.24
C GLU A 47 -8.23 -19.96 -2.18
N PHE A 48 -9.14 -19.16 -1.66
CA PHE A 48 -10.18 -18.51 -2.44
C PHE A 48 -9.58 -17.64 -3.55
N ARG A 49 -8.64 -16.75 -3.21
CA ARG A 49 -8.02 -15.84 -4.19
C ARG A 49 -7.16 -16.60 -5.20
N PHE A 50 -6.47 -17.66 -4.78
CA PHE A 50 -5.72 -18.52 -5.69
C PHE A 50 -6.66 -19.12 -6.76
N ASN A 51 -7.79 -19.67 -6.35
CA ASN A 51 -8.76 -20.27 -7.26
C ASN A 51 -9.37 -19.24 -8.23
N GLU A 52 -9.65 -18.01 -7.75
CA GLU A 52 -10.15 -16.94 -8.63
C GLU A 52 -9.09 -16.53 -9.67
N ILE A 53 -7.82 -16.44 -9.30
CA ILE A 53 -6.72 -16.14 -10.24
C ILE A 53 -6.58 -17.30 -11.26
N CYS A 54 -6.69 -18.55 -10.83
CA CYS A 54 -6.66 -19.70 -11.74
C CYS A 54 -7.75 -19.64 -12.82
N LYS A 55 -8.95 -19.12 -12.49
CA LYS A 55 -10.01 -18.91 -13.50
C LYS A 55 -9.58 -17.89 -14.55
N ILE A 56 -8.99 -16.76 -14.12
CA ILE A 56 -8.47 -15.74 -15.03
C ILE A 56 -7.41 -16.33 -15.97
N LEU A 57 -6.43 -17.05 -15.42
CA LEU A 57 -5.38 -17.67 -16.23
C LEU A 57 -5.97 -18.65 -17.26
N LYS A 58 -6.95 -19.47 -16.86
CA LYS A 58 -7.65 -20.37 -17.76
C LYS A 58 -8.39 -19.65 -18.89
N GLU A 59 -9.09 -18.56 -18.56
CA GLU A 59 -9.80 -17.73 -19.56
C GLU A 59 -8.85 -17.05 -20.54
N LYS A 60 -7.66 -16.65 -20.08
CA LYS A 60 -6.59 -16.07 -20.92
C LYS A 60 -5.79 -17.13 -21.68
N GLY A 61 -6.01 -18.42 -21.44
CA GLY A 61 -5.25 -19.51 -22.06
C GLY A 61 -3.78 -19.54 -21.62
N VAL A 62 -3.45 -19.03 -20.43
CA VAL A 62 -2.08 -18.93 -19.90
C VAL A 62 -1.87 -19.99 -18.81
N SER A 63 -0.73 -20.68 -18.88
CA SER A 63 -0.36 -21.70 -17.89
C SER A 63 0.74 -21.18 -16.95
N PRO A 64 0.68 -21.51 -15.63
CA PRO A 64 1.74 -21.14 -14.69
C PRO A 64 3.14 -21.66 -15.10
N GLN A 65 3.23 -22.71 -15.90
CA GLN A 65 4.49 -23.25 -16.43
C GLN A 65 5.19 -22.30 -17.40
N GLU A 66 4.50 -21.29 -17.93
CA GLU A 66 5.04 -20.32 -18.88
C GLU A 66 5.76 -19.15 -18.21
N PHE A 67 5.62 -18.99 -16.89
CA PHE A 67 6.22 -17.87 -16.17
C PHE A 67 7.71 -18.10 -15.92
N ASP A 68 8.53 -17.07 -16.14
CA ASP A 68 9.94 -17.04 -15.77
C ASP A 68 10.11 -16.56 -14.32
N ALA A 69 9.29 -15.62 -13.88
CA ALA A 69 9.22 -15.19 -12.49
C ALA A 69 7.81 -14.72 -12.10
N ILE A 70 7.52 -14.76 -10.80
CA ILE A 70 6.24 -14.34 -10.25
C ILE A 70 6.50 -13.31 -9.15
N VAL A 71 5.82 -12.16 -9.22
CA VAL A 71 6.02 -11.07 -8.25
C VAL A 71 4.72 -10.79 -7.52
N GLY A 72 4.74 -11.03 -6.21
CA GLY A 72 3.67 -10.65 -5.31
C GLY A 72 3.90 -9.26 -4.72
N ARG A 73 2.82 -8.48 -4.51
CA ARG A 73 2.92 -7.28 -3.69
C ARG A 73 3.35 -7.66 -2.28
N GLY A 74 4.41 -7.02 -1.77
CA GLY A 74 4.87 -7.23 -0.41
C GLY A 74 3.87 -6.68 0.62
N GLY A 75 3.65 -7.46 1.70
CA GLY A 75 2.75 -7.12 2.80
C GLY A 75 3.48 -6.59 4.03
N LEU A 76 2.81 -6.71 5.18
CA LEU A 76 3.32 -6.28 6.48
C LEU A 76 4.25 -7.37 7.07
N LEU A 77 5.52 -7.24 6.76
CA LEU A 77 6.64 -8.03 7.30
C LEU A 77 7.34 -7.25 8.42
N ARG A 78 8.39 -7.87 9.01
CA ARG A 78 9.37 -7.10 9.76
C ARG A 78 10.00 -6.00 8.89
N PRO A 79 10.49 -4.90 9.46
CA PRO A 79 11.21 -3.88 8.70
C PRO A 79 12.38 -4.46 7.93
N ILE A 80 12.51 -4.11 6.64
CA ILE A 80 13.60 -4.54 5.76
C ILE A 80 14.03 -3.37 4.88
N LYS A 81 15.26 -3.40 4.36
CA LYS A 81 15.72 -2.40 3.38
C LYS A 81 14.96 -2.52 2.07
N GLY A 82 14.99 -1.47 1.25
CA GLY A 82 14.46 -1.51 -0.12
C GLY A 82 15.20 -2.53 -0.99
N GLY A 83 14.48 -3.20 -1.89
CA GLY A 83 15.05 -4.19 -2.78
C GLY A 83 14.06 -5.24 -3.26
N THR A 84 14.59 -6.16 -4.07
CA THR A 84 13.88 -7.35 -4.56
C THR A 84 14.27 -8.55 -3.70
N TYR A 85 13.31 -9.22 -3.13
CA TYR A 85 13.52 -10.35 -2.24
C TYR A 85 12.85 -11.59 -2.78
N GLU A 86 13.60 -12.68 -2.86
CA GLU A 86 13.01 -13.99 -3.13
C GLU A 86 12.16 -14.42 -1.93
N ILE A 87 10.95 -14.90 -2.22
CA ILE A 87 10.00 -15.31 -1.19
C ILE A 87 10.50 -16.61 -0.54
N ASN A 88 10.52 -16.62 0.77
CA ASN A 88 10.89 -17.78 1.56
C ASN A 88 9.80 -18.15 2.57
N ARG A 89 9.92 -19.35 3.14
CA ARG A 89 8.94 -19.90 4.08
C ARG A 89 8.66 -18.97 5.26
N LYS A 90 9.70 -18.33 5.81
CA LYS A 90 9.54 -17.43 6.96
C LYS A 90 8.70 -16.19 6.61
N MET A 91 8.90 -15.61 5.43
CA MET A 91 8.05 -14.50 4.94
C MET A 91 6.59 -14.92 4.83
N ILE A 92 6.32 -16.11 4.29
CA ILE A 92 4.96 -16.64 4.15
C ILE A 92 4.30 -16.82 5.53
N GLU A 93 5.01 -17.42 6.48
CA GLU A 93 4.53 -17.64 7.85
C GLU A 93 4.20 -16.30 8.56
N GLU A 94 5.09 -15.29 8.48
CA GLU A 94 4.87 -13.95 9.06
C GLU A 94 3.65 -13.25 8.44
N LEU A 95 3.46 -13.35 7.13
CA LEU A 95 2.36 -12.71 6.42
C LEU A 95 1.01 -13.37 6.68
N LEU A 96 0.94 -14.71 6.64
CA LEU A 96 -0.30 -15.44 6.87
C LEU A 96 -0.77 -15.38 8.33
N SER A 97 0.18 -15.38 9.28
CA SER A 97 -0.12 -15.18 10.70
C SER A 97 -0.46 -13.74 11.06
N SER A 98 -0.22 -12.79 10.16
CA SER A 98 -0.38 -11.35 10.40
C SER A 98 0.42 -10.84 11.61
N GLN A 99 1.61 -11.42 11.85
CA GLN A 99 2.47 -11.11 13.00
C GLN A 99 2.80 -9.62 13.12
N PHE A 100 2.98 -8.93 11.99
CA PHE A 100 3.32 -7.50 11.95
C PHE A 100 2.14 -6.61 11.51
N GLY A 101 0.94 -7.17 11.46
CA GLY A 101 -0.29 -6.49 11.07
C GLY A 101 -1.05 -7.22 9.96
N SER A 102 -2.33 -6.89 9.84
CA SER A 102 -3.26 -7.53 8.92
C SER A 102 -3.63 -6.59 7.79
N HIS A 103 -3.27 -6.94 6.55
CA HIS A 103 -3.64 -6.20 5.34
C HIS A 103 -3.73 -7.15 4.14
N ALA A 104 -4.57 -6.84 3.17
CA ALA A 104 -4.75 -7.70 1.98
C ALA A 104 -3.45 -7.97 1.21
N SER A 105 -2.50 -7.01 1.22
CA SER A 105 -1.18 -7.20 0.60
C SER A 105 -0.37 -8.35 1.21
N ASN A 106 -0.70 -8.82 2.43
CA ASN A 106 -0.06 -9.98 3.03
C ASN A 106 -0.22 -11.26 2.19
N LEU A 107 -1.23 -11.31 1.33
CA LEU A 107 -1.47 -12.46 0.45
C LEU A 107 -0.61 -12.45 -0.82
N GLY A 108 0.07 -11.35 -1.16
CA GLY A 108 0.83 -11.27 -2.41
C GLY A 108 1.96 -12.28 -2.48
N ALA A 109 2.78 -12.37 -1.44
CA ALA A 109 3.89 -13.34 -1.39
C ALA A 109 3.41 -14.81 -1.32
N PRO A 110 2.45 -15.21 -0.43
CA PRO A 110 1.92 -16.56 -0.42
C PRO A 110 1.36 -16.99 -1.77
N LEU A 111 0.54 -16.14 -2.41
CA LEU A 111 -0.01 -16.43 -3.74
C LEU A 111 1.08 -16.58 -4.80
N ALA A 112 2.09 -15.70 -4.81
CA ALA A 112 3.20 -15.78 -5.76
C ALA A 112 4.00 -17.09 -5.61
N ALA A 113 4.30 -17.49 -4.38
CA ALA A 113 4.98 -18.76 -4.11
C ALA A 113 4.14 -19.96 -4.58
N ARG A 114 2.85 -19.93 -4.31
CA ARG A 114 1.93 -21.01 -4.71
C ARG A 114 1.80 -21.15 -6.23
N PHE A 115 1.79 -20.04 -6.98
CA PHE A 115 1.82 -20.10 -8.44
C PHE A 115 3.17 -20.59 -8.99
N ALA A 116 4.28 -20.29 -8.32
CA ALA A 116 5.59 -20.86 -8.67
C ALA A 116 5.59 -22.40 -8.51
N GLU A 117 5.03 -22.92 -7.41
CA GLU A 117 4.85 -24.35 -7.19
C GLU A 117 3.92 -24.98 -8.23
N ALA A 118 2.77 -24.37 -8.52
CA ALA A 118 1.82 -24.83 -9.54
C ALA A 118 2.45 -24.86 -10.95
N GLY A 119 3.41 -23.98 -11.23
CA GLY A 119 4.21 -23.97 -12.46
C GLY A 119 5.31 -25.03 -12.51
N GLY A 120 5.40 -25.92 -11.51
CA GLY A 120 6.41 -26.99 -11.43
C GLY A 120 7.74 -26.51 -10.85
N GLY A 121 7.75 -25.37 -10.16
CA GLY A 121 8.94 -24.86 -9.44
C GLY A 121 10.06 -24.30 -10.31
N LYS A 122 9.81 -24.06 -11.60
CA LYS A 122 10.80 -23.43 -12.51
C LYS A 122 10.91 -21.92 -12.28
N ALA A 123 9.77 -21.25 -12.14
CA ALA A 123 9.70 -19.84 -11.86
C ALA A 123 10.06 -19.57 -10.40
N ARG A 124 10.87 -18.53 -10.16
CA ARG A 124 11.13 -18.02 -8.80
C ARG A 124 10.08 -16.98 -8.44
N SER A 125 9.77 -16.86 -7.16
CA SER A 125 8.80 -15.89 -6.67
C SER A 125 9.46 -14.81 -5.84
N PHE A 126 8.98 -13.54 -6.01
CA PHE A 126 9.62 -12.36 -5.43
C PHE A 126 8.58 -11.40 -4.84
N ILE A 127 9.04 -10.58 -3.90
CA ILE A 127 8.43 -9.30 -3.53
C ILE A 127 9.42 -8.18 -3.81
N VAL A 128 8.91 -6.97 -4.08
CA VAL A 128 9.73 -5.79 -4.37
C VAL A 128 9.28 -4.63 -3.48
N ASP A 129 10.23 -3.97 -2.84
CA ASP A 129 10.02 -2.75 -2.03
C ASP A 129 8.70 -2.81 -1.24
N PRO A 130 8.53 -3.74 -0.27
CA PRO A 130 7.28 -3.87 0.48
C PRO A 130 6.98 -2.62 1.31
N VAL A 131 5.74 -2.47 1.76
CA VAL A 131 5.26 -1.30 2.52
C VAL A 131 6.05 -1.03 3.81
N VAL A 132 6.81 -2.00 4.28
CA VAL A 132 7.66 -2.00 5.48
C VAL A 132 9.13 -1.71 5.17
N VAL A 133 9.44 -1.20 3.97
CA VAL A 133 10.80 -0.72 3.68
C VAL A 133 11.18 0.31 4.73
N ASP A 134 12.30 0.07 5.40
CA ASP A 134 12.81 0.94 6.45
C ASP A 134 14.26 1.32 6.17
N GLU A 135 14.44 2.56 5.78
CA GLU A 135 15.73 3.19 5.45
C GLU A 135 15.86 4.53 6.17
N LEU A 136 14.97 4.80 7.16
CA LEU A 136 14.98 6.03 7.94
C LEU A 136 16.35 6.27 8.57
N VAL A 137 16.78 7.53 8.59
CA VAL A 137 17.91 7.93 9.43
C VAL A 137 17.52 7.91 10.90
N ASP A 138 18.48 7.82 11.80
CA ASP A 138 18.19 7.66 13.23
C ASP A 138 17.41 8.86 13.78
N GLU A 139 17.70 10.06 13.30
CA GLU A 139 16.98 11.29 13.67
C GLU A 139 15.51 11.25 13.27
N ALA A 140 15.19 10.62 12.13
CA ALA A 140 13.81 10.49 11.67
C ALA A 140 12.98 9.49 12.47
N ARG A 141 13.60 8.62 13.27
CA ARG A 141 12.92 7.65 14.13
C ARG A 141 12.44 8.25 15.44
N ILE A 142 13.11 9.30 15.91
CA ILE A 142 12.86 9.91 17.21
C ILE A 142 11.59 10.75 17.16
N SER A 143 10.62 10.42 18.01
CA SER A 143 9.47 11.28 18.29
C SER A 143 9.71 12.15 19.52
N GLY A 144 8.75 12.97 19.90
CA GLY A 144 8.82 13.77 21.14
C GLY A 144 8.70 12.96 22.45
N LEU A 145 8.39 11.64 22.36
CA LEU A 145 8.26 10.75 23.52
C LEU A 145 9.10 9.49 23.28
N PRO A 146 9.96 9.08 24.24
CA PRO A 146 10.81 7.91 24.07
C PRO A 146 10.05 6.59 23.97
N GLU A 147 8.81 6.54 24.44
CA GLU A 147 7.92 5.36 24.35
C GLU A 147 7.28 5.21 22.97
N ILE A 148 7.40 6.23 22.10
CA ILE A 148 6.78 6.25 20.77
C ILE A 148 7.86 6.51 19.72
N GLU A 149 8.33 5.44 19.10
CA GLU A 149 9.23 5.52 17.96
C GLU A 149 8.44 5.65 16.66
N ARG A 150 8.92 6.49 15.73
CA ARG A 150 8.35 6.57 14.38
C ARG A 150 8.70 5.34 13.57
N ARG A 151 7.77 4.86 12.78
CA ARG A 151 7.90 3.65 11.96
C ARG A 151 7.74 3.99 10.49
N SER A 152 8.58 3.36 9.67
CA SER A 152 8.48 3.47 8.23
C SER A 152 7.38 2.54 7.70
N ILE A 153 6.21 3.10 7.39
CA ILE A 153 5.12 2.39 6.69
C ILE A 153 4.56 3.32 5.62
N PHE A 154 4.87 3.04 4.37
CA PHE A 154 4.51 3.93 3.27
C PHE A 154 4.37 3.17 1.94
N HIS A 155 4.07 3.91 0.86
CA HIS A 155 3.92 3.33 -0.47
C HIS A 155 5.28 3.13 -1.17
N ALA A 156 6.17 2.34 -0.53
CA ALA A 156 7.57 2.17 -0.90
C ALA A 156 7.76 1.78 -2.36
N LEU A 157 7.06 0.73 -2.83
CA LEU A 157 7.14 0.25 -4.21
C LEU A 157 6.90 1.37 -5.23
N ASN A 158 5.82 2.15 -5.04
CA ASN A 158 5.50 3.25 -5.95
C ASN A 158 6.48 4.41 -5.83
N GLN A 159 6.79 4.86 -4.63
CA GLN A 159 7.71 5.99 -4.42
C GLN A 159 9.10 5.69 -5.01
N LYS A 160 9.66 4.52 -4.73
CA LYS A 160 10.97 4.12 -5.27
C LYS A 160 10.95 3.93 -6.79
N ALA A 161 9.87 3.39 -7.35
CA ALA A 161 9.70 3.28 -8.79
C ALA A 161 9.61 4.65 -9.48
N VAL A 162 8.85 5.59 -8.90
CA VAL A 162 8.72 6.97 -9.42
C VAL A 162 10.05 7.71 -9.34
N ALA A 163 10.79 7.57 -8.22
CA ALA A 163 12.12 8.17 -8.07
C ALA A 163 13.10 7.64 -9.16
N ARG A 164 13.13 6.31 -9.40
CA ARG A 164 13.95 5.72 -10.47
C ARG A 164 13.55 6.25 -11.86
N ARG A 165 12.24 6.33 -12.16
CA ARG A 165 11.75 6.88 -13.43
C ARG A 165 12.08 8.37 -13.58
N GLY A 166 11.97 9.15 -12.49
CA GLY A 166 12.35 10.56 -12.45
C GLY A 166 13.82 10.77 -12.79
N ALA A 167 14.72 10.01 -12.14
CA ALA A 167 16.14 10.05 -12.42
C ALA A 167 16.46 9.69 -13.87
N ALA A 168 15.87 8.61 -14.40
CA ALA A 168 16.06 8.17 -15.77
C ALA A 168 15.63 9.25 -16.79
N LYS A 169 14.49 9.95 -16.55
CA LYS A 169 14.05 11.08 -17.39
C LYS A 169 15.04 12.26 -17.38
N MET A 170 15.85 12.39 -16.32
CA MET A 170 16.90 13.40 -16.20
C MET A 170 18.24 12.90 -16.76
N GLY A 171 18.30 11.71 -17.35
CA GLY A 171 19.54 11.09 -17.83
C GLY A 171 20.50 10.71 -16.69
N LYS A 172 19.98 10.44 -15.48
CA LYS A 172 20.73 10.12 -14.27
C LYS A 172 20.34 8.77 -13.69
N THR A 173 21.14 8.27 -12.77
CA THR A 173 20.73 7.15 -11.88
C THR A 173 20.05 7.71 -10.63
N VAL A 174 19.27 6.90 -9.94
CA VAL A 174 18.62 7.34 -8.70
C VAL A 174 19.63 7.65 -7.59
N GLN A 175 20.81 7.05 -7.66
CA GLN A 175 21.94 7.28 -6.75
C GLN A 175 22.57 8.66 -6.91
N ASP A 176 22.34 9.32 -8.04
CA ASP A 176 22.85 10.68 -8.35
C ASP A 176 21.85 11.78 -8.00
N CYS A 177 20.68 11.39 -7.45
CA CYS A 177 19.57 12.32 -7.26
C CYS A 177 19.00 12.25 -5.84
N ASN A 178 18.46 13.38 -5.39
CA ASN A 178 17.60 13.49 -4.23
C ASN A 178 16.20 13.91 -4.70
N PHE A 179 15.15 13.28 -4.12
CA PHE A 179 13.77 13.57 -4.47
C PHE A 179 12.91 13.71 -3.22
N ILE A 180 11.89 14.54 -3.31
CA ILE A 180 10.70 14.41 -2.47
C ILE A 180 9.63 13.74 -3.34
N VAL A 181 9.08 12.63 -2.87
CA VAL A 181 8.07 11.87 -3.62
C VAL A 181 6.79 11.83 -2.81
N ALA A 182 5.74 12.45 -3.35
CA ALA A 182 4.39 12.37 -2.81
C ALA A 182 3.60 11.30 -3.55
N HIS A 183 3.27 10.20 -2.87
CA HIS A 183 2.27 9.24 -3.34
C HIS A 183 0.90 9.73 -2.88
N MET A 184 -0.01 9.93 -3.83
CA MET A 184 -1.36 10.43 -3.59
C MET A 184 -2.37 9.44 -4.16
N GLY A 185 -3.08 8.75 -3.29
CA GLY A 185 -4.10 7.75 -3.62
C GLY A 185 -5.13 7.67 -2.48
N GLY A 186 -5.77 6.53 -2.25
CA GLY A 186 -6.63 6.30 -1.08
C GLY A 186 -5.91 6.56 0.25
N GLY A 187 -4.59 6.28 0.29
CA GLY A 187 -3.66 6.80 1.29
C GLY A 187 -2.69 7.80 0.67
N VAL A 188 -2.13 8.69 1.49
CA VAL A 188 -1.08 9.64 1.10
C VAL A 188 0.16 9.35 1.93
N SER A 189 1.33 9.42 1.31
CA SER A 189 2.62 9.41 1.99
C SER A 189 3.63 10.26 1.22
N VAL A 190 4.37 11.10 1.93
CA VAL A 190 5.41 11.96 1.37
C VAL A 190 6.75 11.51 1.93
N GLY A 191 7.70 11.20 1.06
CA GLY A 191 9.01 10.68 1.46
C GLY A 191 10.16 11.49 0.89
N ALA A 192 11.18 11.71 1.72
CA ALA A 192 12.46 12.27 1.35
C ALA A 192 13.39 11.15 0.89
N HIS A 193 13.78 11.19 -0.37
CA HIS A 193 14.69 10.23 -0.98
C HIS A 193 16.06 10.84 -1.17
N GLU A 194 17.06 10.27 -0.53
CA GLU A 194 18.47 10.60 -0.73
C GLU A 194 19.18 9.45 -1.43
N LYS A 195 19.66 9.69 -2.65
CA LYS A 195 20.49 8.73 -3.42
C LYS A 195 19.85 7.32 -3.49
N GLY A 196 18.52 7.28 -3.68
CA GLY A 196 17.73 6.05 -3.79
C GLY A 196 17.28 5.43 -2.47
N ARG A 197 17.68 5.98 -1.30
CA ARG A 197 17.19 5.60 0.03
C ARG A 197 16.05 6.52 0.47
N VAL A 198 15.07 6.00 1.18
CA VAL A 198 13.99 6.80 1.79
C VAL A 198 14.38 7.11 3.22
N ILE A 199 15.01 8.27 3.41
CA ILE A 199 15.63 8.66 4.68
C ILE A 199 14.65 9.21 5.71
N ASP A 200 13.50 9.70 5.26
CA ASP A 200 12.35 10.09 6.08
C ASP A 200 11.07 9.94 5.28
N VAL A 201 9.97 9.61 5.93
CA VAL A 201 8.67 9.48 5.31
C VAL A 201 7.55 9.59 6.34
N SER A 202 6.44 10.23 5.98
CA SER A 202 5.23 10.22 6.81
C SER A 202 4.59 8.83 6.81
N ASN A 203 4.27 8.32 8.01
CA ASN A 203 3.62 7.02 8.18
C ASN A 203 2.15 7.10 7.75
N GLY A 204 1.81 6.44 6.66
CA GLY A 204 0.48 6.49 6.08
C GLY A 204 -0.61 5.73 6.87
N LEU A 205 -0.30 5.01 7.95
CA LEU A 205 -1.26 4.23 8.75
C LEU A 205 -1.41 4.73 10.18
N ASP A 206 -0.35 5.26 10.81
CA ASP A 206 -0.35 5.53 12.24
C ASP A 206 -0.71 7.00 12.57
N GLY A 207 -1.29 7.74 11.62
CA GLY A 207 -1.76 9.10 11.87
C GLY A 207 -0.66 10.18 11.76
N GLU A 208 0.37 9.92 10.98
CA GLU A 208 1.34 10.92 10.55
C GLU A 208 0.98 11.47 9.15
N GLY A 209 1.54 12.65 8.85
CA GLY A 209 1.43 13.26 7.54
C GLY A 209 0.04 13.78 7.17
N PRO A 210 -0.20 14.00 5.86
CA PRO A 210 -1.42 14.63 5.40
C PRO A 210 -2.64 13.69 5.54
N MET A 211 -3.83 14.28 5.69
CA MET A 211 -5.06 13.50 5.49
C MET A 211 -5.12 12.98 4.07
N SER A 212 -5.86 11.89 3.87
CA SER A 212 -6.08 11.29 2.55
C SER A 212 -7.58 11.10 2.30
N PRO A 213 -8.00 10.55 1.16
CA PRO A 213 -9.40 10.19 0.96
C PRO A 213 -10.02 9.37 2.10
N GLU A 214 -9.30 8.44 2.71
CA GLU A 214 -9.84 7.49 3.69
C GLU A 214 -9.16 7.56 5.08
N ARG A 215 -8.18 8.47 5.28
CA ARG A 215 -7.39 8.52 6.51
C ARG A 215 -7.36 9.92 7.10
N SER A 216 -7.36 9.99 8.43
CA SER A 216 -7.37 11.27 9.15
C SER A 216 -6.09 12.10 8.94
N GLY A 217 -4.95 11.46 8.67
CA GLY A 217 -3.64 12.11 8.78
C GLY A 217 -3.32 12.52 10.21
N ALA A 218 -2.38 13.45 10.35
CA ALA A 218 -1.97 13.96 11.65
C ALA A 218 -3.08 14.73 12.35
N LEU A 219 -3.33 14.37 13.60
CA LEU A 219 -4.32 15.00 14.48
C LEU A 219 -3.65 15.65 15.68
N PRO A 220 -4.21 16.75 16.22
CA PRO A 220 -3.75 17.30 17.48
C PRO A 220 -3.86 16.26 18.60
N ALA A 221 -2.73 15.76 19.11
CA ALA A 221 -2.65 14.64 20.04
C ALA A 221 -3.53 14.82 21.28
N GLY A 222 -3.55 16.02 21.89
CA GLY A 222 -4.41 16.31 23.05
C GLY A 222 -5.90 16.21 22.74
N LYS A 223 -6.33 16.53 21.52
CA LYS A 223 -7.74 16.37 21.11
C LYS A 223 -8.09 14.93 20.84
N LEU A 224 -7.16 14.19 20.22
CA LEU A 224 -7.32 12.74 20.03
C LEU A 224 -7.44 12.03 21.38
N LEU A 225 -6.58 12.35 22.33
CA LEU A 225 -6.63 11.80 23.70
C LEU A 225 -8.00 12.10 24.36
N SER A 226 -8.49 13.35 24.27
CA SER A 226 -9.80 13.72 24.78
C SER A 226 -10.94 12.93 24.13
N LEU A 227 -10.83 12.64 22.84
CA LEU A 227 -11.82 11.84 22.11
C LEU A 227 -11.79 10.37 22.58
N CYS A 228 -10.60 9.79 22.73
CA CYS A 228 -10.42 8.40 23.18
C CYS A 228 -11.02 8.16 24.58
N PHE A 229 -10.89 9.13 25.49
CA PHE A 229 -11.39 9.02 26.88
C PHE A 229 -12.74 9.68 27.08
N SER A 230 -13.44 10.10 26.02
CA SER A 230 -14.76 10.73 26.12
C SER A 230 -15.90 9.79 26.49
N GLY A 231 -15.67 8.46 26.40
CA GLY A 231 -16.74 7.46 26.53
C GLY A 231 -17.72 7.39 25.35
N LYS A 232 -17.53 8.22 24.30
CA LYS A 232 -18.43 8.28 23.14
C LYS A 232 -18.15 7.22 22.08
N TYR A 233 -16.92 6.70 22.04
CA TYR A 233 -16.45 5.77 21.02
C TYR A 233 -15.67 4.63 21.65
N THR A 234 -15.83 3.44 21.10
CA THR A 234 -14.97 2.31 21.36
C THR A 234 -13.60 2.50 20.69
N ARG A 235 -12.61 1.74 21.10
CA ARG A 235 -11.29 1.70 20.44
C ARG A 235 -11.41 1.41 18.94
N GLN A 236 -12.21 0.42 18.56
CA GLN A 236 -12.40 0.01 17.16
C GLN A 236 -13.02 1.15 16.32
N GLU A 237 -13.96 1.90 16.87
CA GLU A 237 -14.54 3.06 16.18
C GLU A 237 -13.51 4.19 16.00
N ILE A 238 -12.64 4.42 16.98
CA ILE A 238 -11.55 5.39 16.86
C ILE A 238 -10.55 4.93 15.78
N GLU A 239 -10.11 3.66 15.82
CA GLU A 239 -9.21 3.10 14.80
C GLU A 239 -9.81 3.25 13.39
N SER A 240 -11.11 2.98 13.22
CA SER A 240 -11.82 3.19 11.96
C SER A 240 -11.84 4.64 11.51
N LYS A 241 -11.93 5.62 12.44
CA LYS A 241 -11.85 7.05 12.12
C LYS A 241 -10.44 7.48 11.71
N LEU A 242 -9.42 6.79 12.20
CA LEU A 242 -8.03 7.04 11.77
C LEU A 242 -7.78 6.48 10.37
N VAL A 243 -8.25 5.24 10.11
CA VAL A 243 -7.99 4.51 8.86
C VAL A 243 -9.29 3.87 8.34
N GLY A 244 -9.75 4.31 7.17
CA GLY A 244 -10.93 3.83 6.48
C GLY A 244 -12.07 4.86 6.44
N ASN A 245 -12.41 5.48 7.56
CA ASN A 245 -13.49 6.46 7.68
C ASN A 245 -12.99 7.88 8.07
N GLY A 246 -11.71 8.16 7.85
CA GLY A 246 -11.12 9.49 8.02
C GLY A 246 -11.12 10.32 6.75
N GLY A 247 -10.44 11.46 6.76
CA GLY A 247 -10.18 12.28 5.58
C GLY A 247 -11.43 12.74 4.83
N LEU A 248 -11.44 12.57 3.51
CA LEU A 248 -12.58 12.97 2.67
C LEU A 248 -13.85 12.21 3.04
N VAL A 249 -13.77 10.93 3.36
CA VAL A 249 -14.93 10.13 3.81
C VAL A 249 -15.56 10.78 5.04
N ALA A 250 -14.78 11.16 6.05
CA ALA A 250 -15.31 11.80 7.26
C ALA A 250 -15.95 13.16 6.99
N HIS A 251 -15.42 13.93 6.05
CA HIS A 251 -15.85 15.30 5.80
C HIS A 251 -16.93 15.44 4.73
N LEU A 252 -16.90 14.56 3.71
CA LEU A 252 -17.72 14.67 2.49
C LEU A 252 -18.56 13.42 2.20
N GLY A 253 -18.35 12.32 2.93
CA GLY A 253 -19.06 11.05 2.73
C GLY A 253 -18.56 10.22 1.53
N THR A 254 -17.49 10.64 0.88
CA THR A 254 -16.95 9.96 -0.31
C THR A 254 -15.41 9.95 -0.29
N ASN A 255 -14.81 8.91 -0.86
CA ASN A 255 -13.37 8.81 -1.15
C ASN A 255 -13.07 9.03 -2.65
N ASP A 256 -14.11 9.25 -3.47
CA ASP A 256 -13.98 9.44 -4.91
C ASP A 256 -13.69 10.92 -5.23
N LEU A 257 -12.45 11.21 -5.61
CA LEU A 257 -12.03 12.55 -6.02
C LEU A 257 -12.74 13.06 -7.27
N ILE A 258 -13.22 12.18 -8.16
CA ILE A 258 -14.03 12.59 -9.33
C ILE A 258 -15.38 13.15 -8.87
N GLU A 259 -15.99 12.53 -7.86
CA GLU A 259 -17.20 13.04 -7.24
C GLU A 259 -16.96 14.38 -6.55
N VAL A 260 -15.85 14.51 -5.80
CA VAL A 260 -15.46 15.75 -5.13
C VAL A 260 -15.26 16.87 -6.15
N GLU A 261 -14.57 16.61 -7.26
CA GLU A 261 -14.37 17.58 -8.34
C GLU A 261 -15.70 18.04 -8.97
N LYS A 262 -16.62 17.11 -9.23
CA LYS A 262 -17.97 17.45 -9.71
C LYS A 262 -18.74 18.33 -8.73
N ARG A 263 -18.66 18.04 -7.43
CA ARG A 263 -19.30 18.87 -6.37
C ARG A 263 -18.71 20.28 -6.33
N ILE A 264 -17.38 20.42 -6.46
CA ILE A 264 -16.70 21.72 -6.53
C ILE A 264 -17.16 22.51 -7.74
N THR A 265 -17.22 21.88 -8.92
CA THR A 265 -17.66 22.49 -10.17
C THR A 265 -19.13 22.97 -10.07
N ASN A 266 -19.96 22.26 -9.30
CA ASN A 266 -21.35 22.62 -9.04
C ASN A 266 -21.52 23.65 -7.89
N GLY A 267 -20.43 24.23 -7.39
CA GLY A 267 -20.46 25.31 -6.40
C GLY A 267 -20.50 24.86 -4.94
N ASP A 268 -20.19 23.59 -4.63
CA ASP A 268 -20.09 23.10 -3.25
C ASP A 268 -18.86 23.70 -2.56
N SER A 269 -19.06 24.77 -1.80
CA SER A 269 -17.99 25.48 -1.06
C SER A 269 -17.35 24.60 0.02
N ARG A 270 -18.11 23.66 0.60
CA ARG A 270 -17.58 22.73 1.61
C ARG A 270 -16.61 21.74 0.96
N ALA A 271 -16.97 21.15 -0.18
CA ALA A 271 -16.10 20.25 -0.93
C ALA A 271 -14.80 20.98 -1.34
N LEU A 272 -14.90 22.21 -1.84
CA LEU A 272 -13.74 23.03 -2.19
C LEU A 272 -12.82 23.29 -0.99
N LEU A 273 -13.37 23.64 0.16
CA LEU A 273 -12.59 23.90 1.38
C LEU A 273 -11.83 22.63 1.83
N ILE A 274 -12.50 21.49 1.85
CA ILE A 274 -11.89 20.22 2.29
C ILE A 274 -10.82 19.76 1.30
N PHE A 275 -11.06 19.87 0.00
CA PHE A 275 -10.07 19.57 -1.02
C PHE A 275 -8.81 20.47 -0.90
N LYS A 276 -9.02 21.79 -0.72
CA LYS A 276 -7.90 22.70 -0.46
C LYS A 276 -7.13 22.36 0.81
N ALA A 277 -7.82 21.92 1.87
CA ALA A 277 -7.15 21.51 3.10
C ALA A 277 -6.28 20.26 2.90
N LEU A 278 -6.74 19.29 2.08
CA LEU A 278 -5.94 18.13 1.71
C LEU A 278 -4.68 18.56 0.95
N CYS A 279 -4.81 19.40 -0.09
CA CYS A 279 -3.68 19.92 -0.85
C CYS A 279 -2.68 20.67 0.06
N TYR A 280 -3.19 21.55 0.91
CA TYR A 280 -2.37 22.32 1.85
C TYR A 280 -1.57 21.43 2.81
N GLN A 281 -2.17 20.32 3.28
CA GLN A 281 -1.45 19.39 4.15
C GLN A 281 -0.33 18.67 3.40
N VAL A 282 -0.55 18.32 2.12
CA VAL A 282 0.51 17.73 1.27
C VAL A 282 1.63 18.74 1.02
N GLU A 283 1.30 20.00 0.73
CA GLU A 283 2.28 21.09 0.56
C GLU A 283 3.17 21.27 1.78
N LYS A 284 2.60 21.13 2.97
CA LYS A 284 3.36 21.24 4.23
C LYS A 284 4.37 20.11 4.45
N GLU A 285 4.10 18.93 3.88
CA GLU A 285 4.99 17.77 3.99
C GLU A 285 6.13 17.82 2.95
N ILE A 286 5.93 18.51 1.84
CA ILE A 286 6.95 18.73 0.80
C ILE A 286 7.94 19.80 1.25
#